data_fefc21164c3d8df8a0cf3f027497764b
#
_entry.id   fefc21164c3d8df8a0cf3f027497764b
#
_cell.length_a   1.000
_cell.length_b   1.000
_cell.length_c   1.000
_cell.angle_alpha   90.00
_cell.angle_beta   90.00
_cell.angle_gamma   90.00
#
_symmetry.space_group_name_H-M   'P 1'
#
loop_
_entity.id
_entity.type
_entity.pdbx_description
1 polymer ?
#
loop_
_entity_poly.entity_id
_entity_poly.type
_entity_poly.pdbx_seq_one_letter_code
_entity_poly.pdbx_strand_id
1 'polypeptide(L)'
;MRKFVIGLLVVAFLVSAIGVVGTAAPAYKIGIVTGTVSQGEDEYRGAEKMKAKYGDMIKHVIYPDNFMQEQETTIAQITGLAADPDVKAIVVNQAVPGTVAAIRQVREIRPDIIFLLGVPHEDPELVSDTADLSFETDQERRGVTIVQLAKELGAEKFLHYSFPRHMAMPLLAKRADIMKEEAERLGIEFIFATAPDPMGEYGIPGAQQFILEDVPRQVEKYGKNIALFSTNCSMQEPLIISALNTGAIFPEQCCPSPTHGYPAALGLEITDEMKGNIPAILKAINDAIVEKGGAGRFATWPVPTNYLLVEACVEIARDTIEGKMELSDLDAVKARLEAAASVPMELRRLPEKPDGNFYLLTSGSVVFGRDEF
;
A
#
# COMPACT_ATOMS: atom_id res chain seq x y z
N MET A 1 -79.12 40.16 -32.52
CA MET A 1 -77.94 40.13 -33.36
C MET A 1 -76.74 40.06 -32.44
N ARG A 2 -76.21 38.86 -32.26
CA ARG A 2 -75.15 38.55 -31.29
C ARG A 2 -73.83 38.40 -32.08
N LYS A 3 -72.87 39.21 -31.74
CA LYS A 3 -71.47 39.07 -32.27
C LYS A 3 -70.74 38.05 -31.45
N PHE A 4 -70.27 36.98 -32.07
CA PHE A 4 -69.36 36.03 -31.50
C PHE A 4 -67.93 36.55 -31.73
N VAL A 5 -67.18 36.70 -30.63
CA VAL A 5 -65.68 36.95 -30.63
C VAL A 5 -65.06 35.63 -30.40
N ILE A 6 -64.25 35.16 -31.39
CA ILE A 6 -63.42 33.96 -31.28
C ILE A 6 -62.09 34.42 -30.74
N GLY A 7 -61.81 34.02 -29.48
CA GLY A 7 -60.51 34.21 -28.89
C GLY A 7 -59.52 33.06 -29.28
N LEU A 8 -58.41 33.41 -29.96
CA LEU A 8 -57.37 32.50 -30.35
C LEU A 8 -56.41 32.32 -29.15
N LEU A 9 -56.40 31.13 -28.52
CA LEU A 9 -55.45 30.77 -27.47
C LEU A 9 -54.20 30.24 -28.15
N VAL A 10 -53.10 31.02 -28.12
CA VAL A 10 -51.77 30.58 -28.51
C VAL A 10 -51.14 29.91 -27.28
N VAL A 11 -51.06 28.58 -27.28
CA VAL A 11 -50.31 27.83 -26.31
C VAL A 11 -48.84 27.79 -26.76
N ALA A 12 -47.98 28.57 -26.10
CA ALA A 12 -46.56 28.53 -26.28
C ALA A 12 -45.98 27.28 -25.57
N PHE A 13 -45.57 26.27 -26.31
CA PHE A 13 -44.80 25.15 -25.80
C PHE A 13 -43.35 25.63 -25.53
N LEU A 14 -43.05 25.88 -24.28
CA LEU A 14 -41.66 26.02 -23.81
C LEU A 14 -41.04 24.63 -23.77
N VAL A 15 -40.33 24.22 -24.81
CA VAL A 15 -39.43 23.06 -24.79
C VAL A 15 -38.22 23.45 -23.96
N SER A 16 -38.23 23.05 -22.70
CA SER A 16 -37.04 23.09 -21.84
C SER A 16 -36.02 22.10 -22.42
N ALA A 17 -35.07 22.58 -23.17
CA ALA A 17 -33.88 21.80 -23.53
C ALA A 17 -33.10 21.51 -22.24
N ILE A 18 -33.36 20.35 -21.64
CA ILE A 18 -32.46 19.78 -20.64
C ILE A 18 -31.19 19.45 -21.42
N GLY A 19 -30.23 20.36 -21.36
CA GLY A 19 -28.88 20.11 -21.85
C GLY A 19 -28.30 18.93 -21.04
N VAL A 20 -28.21 17.78 -21.68
CA VAL A 20 -27.35 16.72 -21.19
C VAL A 20 -25.95 17.34 -21.17
N VAL A 21 -25.48 17.68 -19.97
CA VAL A 21 -24.07 18.03 -19.75
C VAL A 21 -23.31 16.73 -20.01
N GLY A 22 -22.98 16.50 -21.28
CA GLY A 22 -22.00 15.47 -21.61
C GLY A 22 -20.70 15.84 -20.91
N THR A 23 -20.24 15.01 -20.00
CA THR A 23 -18.89 15.15 -19.45
C THR A 23 -17.93 15.10 -20.64
N ALA A 24 -17.25 16.21 -20.92
CA ALA A 24 -16.21 16.23 -21.94
C ALA A 24 -15.22 15.10 -21.62
N ALA A 25 -14.78 14.39 -22.65
CA ALA A 25 -13.72 13.38 -22.49
C ALA A 25 -12.53 14.03 -21.76
N PRO A 26 -11.90 13.32 -20.80
CA PRO A 26 -10.77 13.87 -20.07
C PRO A 26 -9.66 14.29 -21.06
N ALA A 27 -9.02 15.42 -20.80
CA ALA A 27 -7.96 15.95 -21.66
C ALA A 27 -6.70 15.05 -21.65
N TYR A 28 -6.56 14.16 -20.68
CA TYR A 28 -5.48 13.19 -20.53
C TYR A 28 -5.95 12.01 -19.66
N LYS A 29 -5.15 10.94 -19.62
CA LYS A 29 -5.38 9.76 -18.78
C LYS A 29 -4.18 9.44 -17.92
N ILE A 30 -4.43 8.78 -16.79
CA ILE A 30 -3.42 8.23 -15.89
C ILE A 30 -3.62 6.71 -15.85
N GLY A 31 -2.57 5.96 -16.16
CA GLY A 31 -2.53 4.52 -15.97
C GLY A 31 -2.23 4.16 -14.52
N ILE A 32 -2.88 3.14 -13.99
CA ILE A 32 -2.56 2.55 -12.69
C ILE A 32 -2.30 1.06 -12.90
N VAL A 33 -1.22 0.55 -12.34
CA VAL A 33 -0.86 -0.87 -12.33
C VAL A 33 -0.74 -1.33 -10.89
N THR A 34 -1.49 -2.35 -10.52
CA THR A 34 -1.48 -2.93 -9.17
C THR A 34 -1.46 -4.45 -9.22
N GLY A 35 -1.30 -5.10 -8.07
CA GLY A 35 -1.61 -6.52 -7.92
C GLY A 35 -3.11 -6.81 -8.04
N THR A 36 -3.43 -8.10 -8.01
CA THR A 36 -4.81 -8.57 -7.80
C THR A 36 -5.19 -8.39 -6.33
N VAL A 37 -6.47 -8.58 -6.00
CA VAL A 37 -6.92 -8.57 -4.59
C VAL A 37 -6.19 -9.61 -3.74
N SER A 38 -5.79 -10.75 -4.33
CA SER A 38 -5.06 -11.80 -3.61
C SER A 38 -3.59 -11.45 -3.32
N GLN A 39 -2.97 -10.60 -4.13
CA GLN A 39 -1.58 -10.14 -3.96
C GLN A 39 -1.50 -8.85 -3.15
N GLY A 40 -2.40 -7.91 -3.39
CA GLY A 40 -2.38 -6.60 -2.77
C GLY A 40 -3.75 -5.93 -2.78
N GLU A 41 -4.60 -6.26 -1.80
CA GLU A 41 -5.94 -5.68 -1.74
C GLU A 41 -5.91 -4.16 -1.58
N ASP A 42 -5.00 -3.63 -0.77
CA ASP A 42 -4.92 -2.20 -0.48
C ASP A 42 -4.69 -1.37 -1.76
N GLU A 43 -3.69 -1.70 -2.57
CA GLU A 43 -3.42 -0.95 -3.80
C GLU A 43 -4.50 -1.15 -4.85
N TYR A 44 -5.09 -2.35 -4.93
CA TYR A 44 -6.22 -2.60 -5.83
C TYR A 44 -7.42 -1.71 -5.46
N ARG A 45 -7.77 -1.64 -4.17
CA ARG A 45 -8.85 -0.78 -3.68
C ARG A 45 -8.54 0.71 -3.84
N GLY A 46 -7.28 1.10 -3.68
CA GLY A 46 -6.81 2.45 -3.99
C GLY A 46 -7.07 2.82 -5.44
N ALA A 47 -6.77 1.92 -6.38
CA ALA A 47 -7.04 2.13 -7.80
C ALA A 47 -8.56 2.20 -8.10
N GLU A 48 -9.38 1.35 -7.49
CA GLU A 48 -10.85 1.43 -7.60
C GLU A 48 -11.40 2.78 -7.11
N LYS A 49 -10.87 3.30 -5.97
CA LYS A 49 -11.25 4.64 -5.46
C LYS A 49 -10.90 5.73 -6.46
N MET A 50 -9.69 5.68 -7.03
CA MET A 50 -9.28 6.69 -8.02
C MET A 50 -10.13 6.61 -9.28
N LYS A 51 -10.47 5.40 -9.74
CA LYS A 51 -11.36 5.20 -10.87
C LYS A 51 -12.78 5.69 -10.57
N ALA A 52 -13.29 5.46 -9.37
CA ALA A 52 -14.59 5.99 -8.96
C ALA A 52 -14.59 7.54 -8.89
N LYS A 53 -13.46 8.14 -8.46
CA LYS A 53 -13.31 9.60 -8.35
C LYS A 53 -13.16 10.30 -9.71
N TYR A 54 -12.40 9.72 -10.63
CA TYR A 54 -11.97 10.37 -11.87
C TYR A 54 -12.51 9.74 -13.16
N GLY A 55 -13.28 8.64 -13.03
CA GLY A 55 -13.95 7.99 -14.17
C GLY A 55 -12.97 7.57 -15.27
N ASP A 56 -13.25 7.99 -16.50
CA ASP A 56 -12.49 7.60 -17.70
C ASP A 56 -11.07 8.18 -17.76
N MET A 57 -10.71 9.10 -16.87
CA MET A 57 -9.33 9.57 -16.72
C MET A 57 -8.41 8.44 -16.23
N ILE A 58 -8.95 7.47 -15.47
CA ILE A 58 -8.17 6.38 -14.89
C ILE A 58 -8.29 5.11 -15.71
N LYS A 59 -7.14 4.57 -16.12
CA LYS A 59 -6.99 3.23 -16.68
C LYS A 59 -6.31 2.34 -15.68
N HIS A 60 -7.03 1.36 -15.13
CA HIS A 60 -6.47 0.40 -14.19
C HIS A 60 -6.25 -0.94 -14.86
N VAL A 61 -5.03 -1.48 -14.75
CA VAL A 61 -4.64 -2.82 -15.14
C VAL A 61 -3.92 -3.52 -13.98
N ILE A 62 -3.87 -4.84 -14.03
CA ILE A 62 -3.23 -5.65 -12.97
C ILE A 62 -2.06 -6.44 -13.54
N TYR A 63 -0.99 -6.60 -12.76
CA TYR A 63 0.05 -7.56 -13.04
C TYR A 63 -0.37 -8.97 -12.53
N PRO A 64 0.20 -10.07 -13.07
CA PRO A 64 -0.20 -11.43 -12.69
C PRO A 64 0.23 -11.78 -11.26
N ASP A 65 -0.52 -12.69 -10.62
CA ASP A 65 -0.18 -13.21 -9.27
C ASP A 65 1.22 -13.85 -9.25
N ASN A 66 1.59 -14.51 -10.33
CA ASN A 66 2.89 -15.15 -10.49
C ASN A 66 3.93 -14.23 -11.19
N PHE A 67 3.95 -12.97 -10.79
CA PHE A 67 4.75 -11.90 -11.43
C PHE A 67 6.25 -12.25 -11.55
N MET A 68 6.81 -13.08 -10.67
CA MET A 68 8.22 -13.48 -10.75
C MET A 68 8.52 -14.30 -12.01
N GLN A 69 7.59 -15.15 -12.44
CA GLN A 69 7.71 -15.99 -13.64
C GLN A 69 7.07 -15.35 -14.88
N GLU A 70 6.20 -14.38 -14.68
CA GLU A 70 5.41 -13.74 -15.73
C GLU A 70 5.78 -12.25 -15.91
N GLN A 71 7.07 -11.90 -15.79
CA GLN A 71 7.55 -10.52 -15.93
C GLN A 71 7.17 -9.88 -17.27
N GLU A 72 7.19 -10.68 -18.36
CA GLU A 72 6.77 -10.21 -19.68
C GLU A 72 5.31 -9.75 -19.71
N THR A 73 4.43 -10.37 -18.92
CA THR A 73 3.05 -9.93 -18.75
C THR A 73 2.99 -8.58 -18.05
N THR A 74 3.78 -8.38 -17.00
CA THR A 74 3.89 -7.08 -16.32
C THR A 74 4.38 -5.99 -17.27
N ILE A 75 5.43 -6.28 -18.06
CA ILE A 75 5.96 -5.37 -19.09
C ILE A 75 4.87 -5.03 -20.11
N ALA A 76 4.13 -6.05 -20.60
CA ALA A 76 3.06 -5.84 -21.58
C ALA A 76 1.91 -4.99 -21.03
N GLN A 77 1.55 -5.10 -19.76
CA GLN A 77 0.52 -4.27 -19.13
C GLN A 77 0.95 -2.80 -19.09
N ILE A 78 2.19 -2.53 -18.67
CA ILE A 78 2.73 -1.16 -18.57
C ILE A 78 2.87 -0.53 -19.96
N THR A 79 3.48 -1.24 -20.91
CA THR A 79 3.67 -0.75 -22.29
C THR A 79 2.34 -0.60 -23.02
N GLY A 80 1.36 -1.46 -22.73
CA GLY A 80 -0.02 -1.37 -23.23
C GLY A 80 -0.73 -0.09 -22.79
N LEU A 81 -0.53 0.35 -21.55
CA LEU A 81 -1.04 1.65 -21.08
C LEU A 81 -0.39 2.80 -21.84
N ALA A 82 0.94 2.74 -22.05
CA ALA A 82 1.71 3.78 -22.74
C ALA A 82 1.37 3.89 -24.25
N ALA A 83 0.79 2.85 -24.85
CA ALA A 83 0.33 2.88 -26.24
C ALA A 83 -0.89 3.80 -26.45
N ASP A 84 -1.66 4.13 -25.42
CA ASP A 84 -2.72 5.13 -25.50
C ASP A 84 -2.08 6.54 -25.51
N PRO A 85 -2.28 7.36 -26.59
CA PRO A 85 -1.68 8.69 -26.68
C PRO A 85 -2.16 9.67 -25.61
N ASP A 86 -3.33 9.42 -25.02
CA ASP A 86 -3.89 10.26 -23.97
C ASP A 86 -3.26 9.98 -22.61
N VAL A 87 -2.60 8.83 -22.40
CA VAL A 87 -1.90 8.52 -21.14
C VAL A 87 -0.67 9.41 -21.01
N LYS A 88 -0.61 10.17 -19.90
CA LYS A 88 0.48 11.11 -19.57
C LYS A 88 1.24 10.73 -18.32
N ALA A 89 0.68 9.85 -17.48
CA ALA A 89 1.38 9.29 -16.33
C ALA A 89 0.98 7.83 -16.12
N ILE A 90 1.89 7.06 -15.54
CA ILE A 90 1.65 5.67 -15.12
C ILE A 90 2.13 5.54 -13.67
N VAL A 91 1.21 5.13 -12.80
CA VAL A 91 1.46 4.79 -11.40
C VAL A 91 1.56 3.27 -11.30
N VAL A 92 2.66 2.75 -10.77
CA VAL A 92 2.82 1.31 -10.51
C VAL A 92 3.00 1.12 -9.00
N ASN A 93 2.06 0.47 -8.34
CA ASN A 93 2.18 0.21 -6.90
C ASN A 93 2.37 -1.27 -6.61
N GLN A 94 3.25 -1.57 -5.66
CA GLN A 94 4.10 -2.74 -5.59
C GLN A 94 4.76 -2.94 -6.97
N ALA A 95 5.68 -2.02 -7.32
CA ALA A 95 6.34 -2.05 -8.61
C ALA A 95 7.25 -3.30 -8.72
N VAL A 96 6.61 -4.41 -9.15
CA VAL A 96 7.22 -5.75 -9.23
C VAL A 96 8.27 -5.85 -10.32
N PRO A 97 9.13 -6.90 -10.32
CA PRO A 97 10.15 -7.12 -11.35
C PRO A 97 9.56 -7.09 -12.77
N GLY A 98 10.28 -6.40 -13.66
CA GLY A 98 9.83 -6.06 -15.01
C GLY A 98 9.38 -4.60 -15.16
N THR A 99 9.10 -3.89 -14.05
CA THR A 99 8.68 -2.49 -14.07
C THR A 99 9.77 -1.60 -14.68
N VAL A 100 11.01 -1.72 -14.22
CA VAL A 100 12.15 -0.94 -14.77
C VAL A 100 12.36 -1.21 -16.27
N ALA A 101 12.26 -2.47 -16.67
CA ALA A 101 12.40 -2.85 -18.08
C ALA A 101 11.28 -2.22 -18.92
N ALA A 102 10.04 -2.22 -18.44
CA ALA A 102 8.90 -1.60 -19.10
C ALA A 102 9.08 -0.08 -19.25
N ILE A 103 9.51 0.61 -18.17
CA ILE A 103 9.78 2.06 -18.22
C ILE A 103 10.82 2.38 -19.28
N ARG A 104 11.91 1.63 -19.33
CA ARG A 104 12.97 1.84 -20.36
C ARG A 104 12.44 1.67 -21.77
N GLN A 105 11.64 0.63 -22.04
CA GLN A 105 11.01 0.43 -23.34
C GLN A 105 10.04 1.59 -23.68
N VAL A 106 9.24 2.05 -22.73
CA VAL A 106 8.33 3.19 -22.94
C VAL A 106 9.12 4.47 -23.22
N ARG A 107 10.21 4.73 -22.51
CA ARG A 107 11.05 5.94 -22.70
C ARG A 107 11.62 6.07 -24.12
N GLU A 108 11.85 4.96 -24.84
CA GLU A 108 12.33 4.98 -26.22
C GLU A 108 11.31 5.61 -27.18
N ILE A 109 10.00 5.48 -26.90
CA ILE A 109 8.91 5.91 -27.79
C ILE A 109 8.03 7.00 -27.20
N ARG A 110 7.91 7.06 -25.87
CA ARG A 110 7.08 8.00 -25.12
C ARG A 110 7.85 8.58 -23.91
N PRO A 111 8.89 9.40 -24.18
CA PRO A 111 9.68 10.03 -23.10
C PRO A 111 8.88 11.05 -22.28
N ASP A 112 7.69 11.44 -22.75
CA ASP A 112 6.77 12.38 -22.11
C ASP A 112 5.95 11.79 -20.96
N ILE A 113 5.90 10.46 -20.82
CA ILE A 113 5.12 9.81 -19.75
C ILE A 113 5.84 9.92 -18.41
N ILE A 114 5.10 10.37 -17.38
CA ILE A 114 5.57 10.43 -16.01
C ILE A 114 5.36 9.07 -15.34
N PHE A 115 6.40 8.51 -14.71
CA PHE A 115 6.33 7.27 -13.95
C PHE A 115 6.49 7.51 -12.45
N LEU A 116 5.46 7.14 -11.68
CA LEU A 116 5.47 7.18 -10.22
C LEU A 116 5.33 5.77 -9.66
N LEU A 117 6.26 5.39 -8.79
CA LEU A 117 6.33 4.03 -8.26
C LEU A 117 6.09 4.01 -6.75
N GLY A 118 5.26 3.09 -6.29
CA GLY A 118 5.09 2.77 -4.87
C GLY A 118 5.65 1.38 -4.56
N VAL A 119 6.37 1.26 -3.45
CA VAL A 119 6.92 -0.01 -2.92
C VAL A 119 7.58 -0.86 -4.01
N PRO A 120 8.65 -0.38 -4.67
CA PRO A 120 9.32 -1.11 -5.74
C PRO A 120 10.09 -2.32 -5.20
N HIS A 121 10.04 -3.43 -5.97
CA HIS A 121 10.71 -4.68 -5.62
C HIS A 121 12.08 -4.84 -6.30
N GLU A 122 12.41 -3.97 -7.26
CA GLU A 122 13.69 -3.95 -7.96
C GLU A 122 14.71 -3.11 -7.17
N ASP A 123 15.97 -3.14 -7.57
CA ASP A 123 17.05 -2.44 -6.89
C ASP A 123 16.75 -0.93 -6.75
N PRO A 124 16.84 -0.36 -5.53
CA PRO A 124 16.43 1.03 -5.28
C PRO A 124 17.23 2.08 -6.08
N GLU A 125 18.53 1.85 -6.31
CA GLU A 125 19.35 2.76 -7.11
C GLU A 125 18.93 2.72 -8.57
N LEU A 126 18.67 1.51 -9.10
CA LEU A 126 18.20 1.30 -10.45
C LEU A 126 16.81 1.93 -10.68
N VAL A 127 15.93 1.80 -9.71
CA VAL A 127 14.60 2.43 -9.71
C VAL A 127 14.73 3.95 -9.71
N SER A 128 15.58 4.49 -8.84
CA SER A 128 15.86 5.94 -8.77
C SER A 128 16.40 6.51 -10.07
N ASP A 129 17.21 5.74 -10.81
CA ASP A 129 17.76 6.18 -12.11
C ASP A 129 16.74 6.07 -13.26
N THR A 130 15.58 5.46 -13.04
CA THR A 130 14.65 5.11 -14.13
C THR A 130 13.29 5.80 -13.99
N ALA A 131 12.69 5.84 -12.80
CA ALA A 131 11.39 6.47 -12.56
C ALA A 131 11.52 7.97 -12.32
N ASP A 132 10.42 8.72 -12.43
CA ASP A 132 10.40 10.16 -12.13
C ASP A 132 10.22 10.42 -10.64
N LEU A 133 9.53 9.52 -9.93
CA LEU A 133 9.34 9.59 -8.49
C LEU A 133 9.05 8.19 -7.94
N SER A 134 9.65 7.85 -6.81
CA SER A 134 9.46 6.54 -6.17
C SER A 134 9.33 6.66 -4.66
N PHE A 135 8.46 5.84 -4.08
CA PHE A 135 8.20 5.80 -2.65
C PHE A 135 8.33 4.37 -2.11
N GLU A 136 9.01 4.25 -0.98
CA GLU A 136 9.09 3.03 -0.19
C GLU A 136 8.89 3.38 1.29
N THR A 137 8.41 2.46 2.11
CA THR A 137 8.47 2.61 3.55
C THR A 137 9.93 2.68 3.99
N ASP A 138 10.27 3.54 4.96
CA ASP A 138 11.64 3.67 5.45
C ASP A 138 12.06 2.40 6.20
N GLN A 139 12.54 1.43 5.45
CA GLN A 139 12.91 0.12 5.98
C GLN A 139 14.01 0.20 7.03
N GLU A 140 14.95 1.14 6.91
CA GLU A 140 16.01 1.33 7.89
C GLU A 140 15.44 1.87 9.21
N ARG A 141 14.66 2.93 9.15
CA ARG A 141 14.01 3.52 10.33
C ARG A 141 13.05 2.52 10.98
N ARG A 142 12.31 1.77 10.17
CA ARG A 142 11.43 0.69 10.65
C ARG A 142 12.21 -0.43 11.33
N GLY A 143 13.43 -0.71 10.91
CA GLY A 143 14.34 -1.62 11.63
C GLY A 143 14.52 -1.25 13.09
N VAL A 144 14.56 0.06 13.39
CA VAL A 144 14.64 0.60 14.75
C VAL A 144 13.26 0.64 15.41
N THR A 145 12.28 1.30 14.77
CA THR A 145 10.99 1.61 15.42
C THR A 145 10.14 0.39 15.72
N ILE A 146 10.16 -0.65 14.87
CA ILE A 146 9.43 -1.90 15.13
C ILE A 146 9.95 -2.61 16.38
N VAL A 147 11.28 -2.65 16.57
CA VAL A 147 11.86 -3.31 17.74
C VAL A 147 11.65 -2.48 19.01
N GLN A 148 11.73 -1.15 18.91
CA GLN A 148 11.38 -0.25 20.02
C GLN A 148 9.93 -0.42 20.44
N LEU A 149 9.01 -0.45 19.48
CA LEU A 149 7.60 -0.70 19.74
C LEU A 149 7.38 -2.09 20.35
N ALA A 150 8.04 -3.14 19.83
CA ALA A 150 7.98 -4.46 20.43
C ALA A 150 8.43 -4.44 21.90
N LYS A 151 9.49 -3.70 22.24
CA LYS A 151 9.95 -3.50 23.62
C LYS A 151 8.92 -2.82 24.48
N GLU A 152 8.31 -1.76 23.98
CA GLU A 152 7.25 -1.01 24.65
C GLU A 152 6.01 -1.88 24.91
N LEU A 153 5.67 -2.78 23.99
CA LEU A 153 4.60 -3.76 24.13
C LEU A 153 4.95 -4.93 25.08
N GLY A 154 6.18 -4.96 25.60
CA GLY A 154 6.63 -5.93 26.60
C GLY A 154 7.38 -7.13 26.03
N ALA A 155 7.95 -7.04 24.83
CA ALA A 155 8.72 -8.12 24.23
C ALA A 155 10.06 -8.34 24.97
N GLU A 156 10.38 -9.60 25.20
CA GLU A 156 11.68 -10.11 25.68
C GLU A 156 12.44 -10.82 24.56
N LYS A 157 11.73 -11.28 23.56
CA LYS A 157 12.22 -11.95 22.35
C LYS A 157 11.61 -11.29 21.12
N PHE A 158 12.34 -11.31 20.00
CA PHE A 158 11.88 -10.84 18.71
C PHE A 158 12.10 -11.92 17.65
N LEU A 159 11.04 -12.50 17.13
CA LEU A 159 11.06 -13.54 16.11
C LEU A 159 10.80 -12.96 14.75
N HIS A 160 11.78 -13.02 13.87
CA HIS A 160 11.75 -12.50 12.51
C HIS A 160 11.63 -13.66 11.51
N TYR A 161 10.47 -13.79 10.87
CA TYR A 161 10.24 -14.74 9.78
C TYR A 161 10.61 -14.12 8.44
N SER A 162 11.46 -14.81 7.67
CA SER A 162 11.78 -14.43 6.30
C SER A 162 12.26 -15.63 5.49
N PHE A 163 12.67 -15.39 4.25
CA PHE A 163 13.15 -16.41 3.31
C PHE A 163 14.21 -15.82 2.35
N PRO A 164 15.01 -16.66 1.65
CA PRO A 164 16.19 -16.21 0.90
C PRO A 164 15.91 -15.10 -0.12
N ARG A 165 14.80 -15.16 -0.87
CA ARG A 165 14.47 -14.15 -1.88
C ARG A 165 14.29 -12.77 -1.26
N HIS A 166 13.58 -12.65 -0.13
CA HIS A 166 13.42 -11.38 0.57
C HIS A 166 14.72 -10.90 1.21
N MET A 167 15.56 -11.82 1.72
CA MET A 167 16.86 -11.45 2.26
C MET A 167 17.89 -11.09 1.18
N ALA A 168 17.58 -11.30 -0.09
CA ALA A 168 18.38 -10.79 -1.21
C ALA A 168 17.96 -9.37 -1.63
N MET A 169 16.83 -8.83 -1.13
CA MET A 169 16.42 -7.45 -1.38
C MET A 169 17.17 -6.49 -0.44
N PRO A 170 17.94 -5.51 -0.96
CA PRO A 170 18.86 -4.71 -0.15
C PRO A 170 18.20 -4.03 1.07
N LEU A 171 17.05 -3.37 0.89
CA LEU A 171 16.38 -2.66 1.97
C LEU A 171 15.80 -3.61 3.03
N LEU A 172 15.31 -4.79 2.64
CA LEU A 172 14.76 -5.77 3.58
C LEU A 172 15.88 -6.46 4.38
N ALA A 173 17.01 -6.79 3.74
CA ALA A 173 18.17 -7.33 4.41
C ALA A 173 18.73 -6.32 5.43
N LYS A 174 18.90 -5.06 5.01
CA LYS A 174 19.39 -3.99 5.88
C LYS A 174 18.45 -3.75 7.07
N ARG A 175 17.13 -3.81 6.85
CA ARG A 175 16.15 -3.75 7.95
C ARG A 175 16.34 -4.87 8.96
N ALA A 176 16.54 -6.11 8.50
CA ALA A 176 16.74 -7.25 9.38
C ALA A 176 18.01 -7.11 10.23
N ASP A 177 19.11 -6.62 9.64
CA ASP A 177 20.36 -6.35 10.36
C ASP A 177 20.17 -5.26 11.43
N ILE A 178 19.50 -4.15 11.08
CA ILE A 178 19.17 -3.07 12.02
C ILE A 178 18.25 -3.56 13.14
N MET A 179 17.23 -4.38 12.81
CA MET A 179 16.37 -5.00 13.84
C MET A 179 17.18 -5.84 14.84
N LYS A 180 18.14 -6.60 14.35
CA LYS A 180 19.01 -7.40 15.21
C LYS A 180 19.87 -6.53 16.11
N GLU A 181 20.53 -5.52 15.55
CA GLU A 181 21.36 -4.57 16.32
C GLU A 181 20.53 -3.82 17.38
N GLU A 182 19.33 -3.35 17.01
CA GLU A 182 18.44 -2.64 17.93
C GLU A 182 17.89 -3.57 19.03
N ALA A 183 17.58 -4.82 18.69
CA ALA A 183 17.17 -5.82 19.68
C ALA A 183 18.28 -6.08 20.71
N GLU A 184 19.52 -6.28 20.25
CA GLU A 184 20.68 -6.42 21.12
C GLU A 184 20.87 -5.21 22.03
N ARG A 185 20.74 -3.99 21.49
CA ARG A 185 20.82 -2.72 22.25
C ARG A 185 19.77 -2.61 23.35
N LEU A 186 18.56 -3.13 23.08
CA LEU A 186 17.43 -3.08 24.03
C LEU A 186 17.35 -4.30 24.96
N GLY A 187 18.32 -5.24 24.86
CA GLY A 187 18.33 -6.47 25.65
C GLY A 187 17.20 -7.44 25.27
N ILE A 188 16.79 -7.46 24.00
CA ILE A 188 15.84 -8.39 23.40
C ILE A 188 16.61 -9.46 22.62
N GLU A 189 16.31 -10.75 22.85
CA GLU A 189 16.89 -11.82 22.05
C GLU A 189 16.27 -11.82 20.65
N PHE A 190 17.10 -11.61 19.61
CA PHE A 190 16.68 -11.67 18.22
C PHE A 190 16.79 -13.10 17.68
N ILE A 191 15.67 -13.61 17.13
CA ILE A 191 15.57 -14.96 16.59
C ILE A 191 15.18 -14.83 15.12
N PHE A 192 16.01 -15.39 14.23
CA PHE A 192 15.67 -15.48 12.81
C PHE A 192 15.10 -16.88 12.49
N ALA A 193 13.94 -16.92 11.86
CA ALA A 193 13.31 -18.15 11.41
C ALA A 193 13.11 -18.13 9.88
N THR A 194 13.60 -19.15 9.20
CA THR A 194 13.37 -19.32 7.76
C THR A 194 11.99 -19.91 7.54
N ALA A 195 11.12 -19.15 6.89
CA ALA A 195 9.80 -19.58 6.44
C ALA A 195 9.85 -20.04 4.97
N PRO A 196 8.89 -20.84 4.49
CA PRO A 196 8.74 -21.12 3.06
C PRO A 196 8.48 -19.84 2.27
N ASP A 197 9.11 -19.71 1.10
CA ASP A 197 8.81 -18.61 0.17
C ASP A 197 7.41 -18.82 -0.42
N PRO A 198 6.47 -17.83 -0.29
CA PRO A 198 5.15 -17.92 -0.91
C PRO A 198 5.15 -18.04 -2.43
N MET A 199 6.26 -17.69 -3.08
CA MET A 199 6.45 -17.87 -4.53
C MET A 199 7.23 -19.17 -4.85
N GLY A 200 7.52 -19.99 -3.85
CA GLY A 200 8.21 -21.27 -3.99
C GLY A 200 7.25 -22.44 -4.23
N GLU A 201 7.77 -23.65 -4.10
CA GLU A 201 7.08 -24.91 -4.42
C GLU A 201 5.74 -25.07 -3.67
N TYR A 202 5.68 -24.67 -2.39
CA TYR A 202 4.49 -24.84 -1.55
C TYR A 202 3.51 -23.67 -1.66
N GLY A 203 3.88 -22.62 -2.37
CA GLY A 203 3.04 -21.44 -2.60
C GLY A 203 2.60 -20.71 -1.33
N ILE A 204 1.64 -19.80 -1.50
CA ILE A 204 1.03 -19.04 -0.39
C ILE A 204 0.44 -19.98 0.68
N PRO A 205 -0.34 -21.02 0.33
CA PRO A 205 -0.93 -21.91 1.34
C PRO A 205 0.11 -22.58 2.23
N GLY A 206 1.24 -23.03 1.65
CA GLY A 206 2.31 -23.66 2.43
C GLY A 206 3.01 -22.69 3.38
N ALA A 207 3.21 -21.45 2.96
CA ALA A 207 3.77 -20.41 3.82
C ALA A 207 2.82 -20.05 4.98
N GLN A 208 1.52 -19.95 4.72
CA GLN A 208 0.49 -19.68 5.72
C GLN A 208 0.38 -20.82 6.73
N GLN A 209 0.33 -22.06 6.26
CA GLN A 209 0.27 -23.24 7.12
C GLN A 209 1.50 -23.32 8.03
N PHE A 210 2.70 -23.04 7.48
CA PHE A 210 3.93 -23.00 8.28
C PHE A 210 3.81 -22.03 9.46
N ILE A 211 3.31 -20.81 9.25
CA ILE A 211 3.15 -19.81 10.31
C ILE A 211 2.18 -20.31 11.39
N LEU A 212 1.03 -20.88 10.99
CA LEU A 212 0.02 -21.40 11.93
C LEU A 212 0.56 -22.54 12.80
N GLU A 213 1.49 -23.34 12.27
CA GLU A 213 2.11 -24.46 13.00
C GLU A 213 3.34 -24.04 13.81
N ASP A 214 4.14 -23.13 13.29
CA ASP A 214 5.42 -22.78 13.93
C ASP A 214 5.27 -21.79 15.08
N VAL A 215 4.41 -20.77 14.97
CA VAL A 215 4.24 -19.77 16.02
C VAL A 215 3.86 -20.39 17.36
N PRO A 216 2.89 -21.33 17.49
CA PRO A 216 2.62 -21.99 18.75
C PRO A 216 3.85 -22.70 19.34
N ARG A 217 4.66 -23.38 18.52
CA ARG A 217 5.92 -24.04 18.96
C ARG A 217 6.94 -23.03 19.48
N GLN A 218 7.06 -21.88 18.80
CA GLN A 218 7.96 -20.81 19.23
C GLN A 218 7.50 -20.18 20.55
N VAL A 219 6.19 -19.94 20.70
CA VAL A 219 5.63 -19.41 21.94
C VAL A 219 5.75 -20.40 23.11
N GLU A 220 5.56 -21.70 22.87
CA GLU A 220 5.81 -22.74 23.86
C GLU A 220 7.29 -22.72 24.33
N LYS A 221 8.21 -22.55 23.40
CA LYS A 221 9.66 -22.54 23.68
C LYS A 221 10.14 -21.26 24.36
N TYR A 222 9.66 -20.10 23.93
CA TYR A 222 10.21 -18.80 24.33
C TYR A 222 9.30 -17.96 25.20
N GLY A 223 8.08 -18.40 25.43
CA GLY A 223 7.05 -17.67 26.19
C GLY A 223 6.29 -16.67 25.34
N LYS A 224 5.17 -16.17 25.88
CA LYS A 224 4.26 -15.25 25.19
C LYS A 224 4.81 -13.82 24.99
N ASN A 225 5.89 -13.46 25.72
CA ASN A 225 6.54 -12.15 25.54
C ASN A 225 7.50 -12.15 24.35
N ILE A 226 7.13 -12.83 23.29
CA ILE A 226 7.80 -12.87 22.00
C ILE A 226 7.06 -11.98 21.01
N ALA A 227 7.77 -11.03 20.39
CA ALA A 227 7.25 -10.25 19.30
C ALA A 227 7.44 -11.00 17.98
N LEU A 228 6.43 -11.01 17.15
CA LEU A 228 6.39 -11.72 15.87
C LEU A 228 6.42 -10.72 14.72
N PHE A 229 7.29 -10.93 13.76
CA PHE A 229 7.37 -10.14 12.55
C PHE A 229 7.65 -11.04 11.34
N SER A 230 7.03 -10.76 10.19
CA SER A 230 7.36 -11.43 8.94
C SER A 230 7.55 -10.44 7.79
N THR A 231 8.34 -10.82 6.80
CA THR A 231 8.67 -9.96 5.65
C THR A 231 7.71 -10.10 4.46
N ASN A 232 6.65 -10.91 4.57
CA ASN A 232 5.75 -11.15 3.43
C ASN A 232 4.28 -10.87 3.76
N CYS A 233 3.57 -10.30 2.80
CA CYS A 233 2.17 -9.91 2.95
C CYS A 233 1.24 -11.09 3.21
N SER A 234 1.41 -12.21 2.51
CA SER A 234 0.55 -13.40 2.65
C SER A 234 0.65 -14.07 4.03
N MET A 235 1.70 -13.78 4.80
CA MET A 235 1.91 -14.33 6.14
C MET A 235 1.28 -13.48 7.25
N GLN A 236 0.76 -12.26 6.97
CA GLN A 236 0.29 -11.36 8.02
C GLN A 236 -0.97 -11.88 8.71
N GLU A 237 -1.95 -12.34 7.95
CA GLU A 237 -3.19 -12.90 8.50
C GLU A 237 -2.91 -14.07 9.45
N PRO A 238 -2.22 -15.16 9.04
CA PRO A 238 -1.94 -16.27 9.95
C PRO A 238 -1.04 -15.88 11.13
N LEU A 239 -0.18 -14.87 10.97
CA LEU A 239 0.67 -14.37 12.06
C LEU A 239 -0.16 -13.64 13.12
N ILE A 240 -1.11 -12.79 12.71
CA ILE A 240 -2.05 -12.11 13.61
C ILE A 240 -2.95 -13.13 14.33
N ILE A 241 -3.51 -14.11 13.61
CA ILE A 241 -4.32 -15.20 14.20
C ILE A 241 -3.50 -15.93 15.27
N SER A 242 -2.27 -16.33 14.92
CA SER A 242 -1.42 -17.08 15.84
C SER A 242 -1.00 -16.24 17.06
N ALA A 243 -0.69 -14.96 16.88
CA ALA A 243 -0.37 -14.04 17.96
C ALA A 243 -1.54 -13.89 18.94
N LEU A 244 -2.77 -13.74 18.43
CA LEU A 244 -3.98 -13.67 19.27
C LEU A 244 -4.19 -14.97 20.06
N ASN A 245 -4.11 -16.12 19.40
CA ASN A 245 -4.36 -17.42 20.01
C ASN A 245 -3.32 -17.79 21.08
N THR A 246 -2.08 -17.34 20.92
CA THR A 246 -0.97 -17.65 21.84
C THR A 246 -0.68 -16.54 22.86
N GLY A 247 -1.27 -15.36 22.67
CA GLY A 247 -0.96 -14.17 23.45
C GLY A 247 0.41 -13.56 23.15
N ALA A 248 1.00 -13.86 22.01
CA ALA A 248 2.24 -13.22 21.53
C ALA A 248 2.03 -11.74 21.19
N ILE A 249 3.10 -11.03 20.84
CA ILE A 249 3.09 -9.61 20.48
C ILE A 249 3.18 -9.48 18.96
N PHE A 250 2.37 -8.60 18.37
CA PHE A 250 2.44 -8.27 16.96
C PHE A 250 2.61 -6.75 16.78
N PRO A 251 3.86 -6.26 16.63
CA PRO A 251 4.14 -4.83 16.64
C PRO A 251 3.77 -4.13 15.33
N GLU A 252 3.93 -4.79 14.17
CA GLU A 252 3.68 -4.15 12.86
C GLU A 252 3.70 -5.19 11.72
N GLN A 253 3.00 -4.90 10.64
CA GLN A 253 3.05 -5.68 9.41
C GLN A 253 4.28 -5.36 8.55
N CYS A 254 4.57 -6.22 7.56
CA CYS A 254 5.61 -5.96 6.55
C CYS A 254 5.29 -4.70 5.73
N CYS A 255 4.04 -4.56 5.28
CA CYS A 255 3.46 -3.36 4.70
C CYS A 255 2.44 -2.84 5.70
N PRO A 256 2.78 -1.84 6.52
CA PRO A 256 1.94 -1.44 7.64
C PRO A 256 0.63 -0.82 7.16
N SER A 257 -0.48 -1.37 7.64
CA SER A 257 -1.83 -0.99 7.24
C SER A 257 -2.87 -1.60 8.16
N PRO A 258 -3.88 -0.84 8.62
CA PRO A 258 -4.99 -1.41 9.40
C PRO A 258 -5.83 -2.41 8.58
N THR A 259 -5.85 -2.31 7.26
CA THR A 259 -6.57 -3.21 6.36
C THR A 259 -5.76 -4.46 5.98
N HIS A 260 -4.47 -4.49 6.26
CA HIS A 260 -3.59 -5.58 5.90
C HIS A 260 -3.54 -6.68 6.97
N GLY A 261 -4.28 -7.74 6.73
CA GLY A 261 -4.34 -8.95 7.56
C GLY A 261 -5.29 -8.88 8.76
N TYR A 262 -5.49 -7.71 9.37
CA TYR A 262 -6.34 -7.58 10.55
C TYR A 262 -7.81 -7.94 10.30
N PRO A 263 -8.51 -7.40 9.28
CA PRO A 263 -9.91 -7.74 9.07
C PRO A 263 -10.14 -9.24 8.90
N ALA A 264 -9.35 -9.89 8.04
CA ALA A 264 -9.45 -11.32 7.80
C ALA A 264 -9.14 -12.14 9.06
N ALA A 265 -8.04 -11.82 9.75
CA ALA A 265 -7.63 -12.51 10.98
C ALA A 265 -8.65 -12.40 12.11
N LEU A 266 -9.39 -11.30 12.16
CA LEU A 266 -10.40 -11.05 13.18
C LEU A 266 -11.80 -11.51 12.78
N GLY A 267 -12.02 -11.88 11.50
CA GLY A 267 -13.33 -12.19 10.94
C GLY A 267 -14.23 -10.95 10.81
N LEU A 268 -13.64 -9.78 10.59
CA LEU A 268 -14.36 -8.52 10.41
C LEU A 268 -14.79 -8.35 8.95
N GLU A 269 -16.06 -8.06 8.76
CA GLU A 269 -16.58 -7.62 7.46
C GLU A 269 -16.42 -6.10 7.34
N ILE A 270 -15.71 -5.66 6.29
CA ILE A 270 -15.60 -4.23 5.95
C ILE A 270 -16.86 -3.85 5.17
N THR A 271 -17.82 -3.23 5.87
CA THR A 271 -19.09 -2.80 5.26
C THR A 271 -18.88 -1.65 4.27
N ASP A 272 -19.90 -1.38 3.43
CA ASP A 272 -19.82 -0.27 2.47
C ASP A 272 -19.63 1.09 3.16
N GLU A 273 -20.18 1.28 4.36
CA GLU A 273 -19.99 2.51 5.15
C GLU A 273 -18.57 2.63 5.73
N MET A 274 -17.88 1.51 5.92
CA MET A 274 -16.49 1.49 6.41
C MET A 274 -15.46 1.67 5.28
N LYS A 275 -15.83 1.41 4.03
CA LYS A 275 -14.90 1.54 2.90
C LYS A 275 -14.39 2.98 2.79
N GLY A 276 -13.06 3.12 2.91
CA GLY A 276 -12.38 4.42 2.90
C GLY A 276 -12.50 5.23 4.21
N ASN A 277 -13.21 4.73 5.22
CA ASN A 277 -13.30 5.33 6.55
C ASN A 277 -12.31 4.63 7.50
N ILE A 278 -11.04 5.00 7.41
CA ILE A 278 -9.97 4.39 8.19
C ILE A 278 -10.18 4.47 9.70
N PRO A 279 -10.66 5.59 10.28
CA PRO A 279 -10.99 5.64 11.71
C PRO A 279 -12.03 4.59 12.13
N ALA A 280 -13.07 4.36 11.33
CA ALA A 280 -14.08 3.33 11.64
C ALA A 280 -13.48 1.92 11.56
N ILE A 281 -12.60 1.66 10.59
CA ILE A 281 -11.89 0.38 10.46
C ILE A 281 -10.97 0.16 11.67
N LEU A 282 -10.16 1.16 12.03
CA LEU A 282 -9.29 1.10 13.21
C LEU A 282 -10.07 0.81 14.49
N LYS A 283 -11.21 1.51 14.67
CA LYS A 283 -12.08 1.26 15.82
C LYS A 283 -12.60 -0.18 15.85
N ALA A 284 -13.08 -0.70 14.73
CA ALA A 284 -13.59 -2.07 14.66
C ALA A 284 -12.49 -3.11 14.96
N ILE A 285 -11.28 -2.89 14.45
CA ILE A 285 -10.11 -3.73 14.74
C ILE A 285 -9.77 -3.65 16.23
N ASN A 286 -9.72 -2.44 16.79
CA ASN A 286 -9.44 -2.22 18.19
C ASN A 286 -10.42 -2.99 19.10
N ASP A 287 -11.72 -2.82 18.85
CA ASP A 287 -12.76 -3.47 19.63
C ASP A 287 -12.62 -5.00 19.57
N ALA A 288 -12.39 -5.58 18.38
CA ALA A 288 -12.20 -7.01 18.21
C ALA A 288 -10.92 -7.56 18.88
N ILE A 289 -9.80 -6.81 18.81
CA ILE A 289 -8.55 -7.19 19.49
C ILE A 289 -8.73 -7.16 21.01
N VAL A 290 -9.38 -6.12 21.53
CA VAL A 290 -9.65 -5.99 22.98
C VAL A 290 -10.56 -7.11 23.44
N GLU A 291 -11.64 -7.41 22.73
CA GLU A 291 -12.56 -8.52 23.03
C GLU A 291 -11.83 -9.88 23.08
N LYS A 292 -10.88 -10.09 22.15
CA LYS A 292 -10.06 -11.31 22.10
C LYS A 292 -8.88 -11.32 23.09
N GLY A 293 -8.75 -10.31 23.95
CA GLY A 293 -7.71 -10.25 24.99
C GLY A 293 -6.33 -9.81 24.48
N GLY A 294 -6.24 -9.23 23.28
CA GLY A 294 -4.99 -8.75 22.67
C GLY A 294 -4.60 -7.31 23.00
N ALA A 295 -5.36 -6.63 23.87
CA ALA A 295 -5.13 -5.23 24.25
C ALA A 295 -3.66 -4.95 24.63
N GLY A 296 -3.05 -3.92 24.05
CA GLY A 296 -1.68 -3.51 24.34
C GLY A 296 -0.59 -4.42 23.79
N ARG A 297 -0.93 -5.39 22.92
CA ARG A 297 0.01 -6.35 22.32
C ARG A 297 0.02 -6.31 20.78
N PHE A 298 -0.86 -5.52 20.17
CA PHE A 298 -1.00 -5.38 18.72
C PHE A 298 -0.93 -3.93 18.31
N ALA A 299 -0.25 -3.66 17.20
CA ALA A 299 -0.12 -2.32 16.66
C ALA A 299 -0.06 -2.33 15.13
N THR A 300 -0.26 -1.17 14.52
CA THR A 300 -0.12 -0.92 13.08
C THR A 300 0.13 0.57 12.83
N TRP A 301 0.47 0.95 11.61
CA TRP A 301 0.33 2.34 11.20
C TRP A 301 -1.16 2.71 11.09
N PRO A 302 -1.51 3.98 11.35
CA PRO A 302 -2.91 4.44 11.27
C PRO A 302 -3.42 4.56 9.83
N VAL A 303 -2.59 4.27 8.82
CA VAL A 303 -2.89 4.44 7.40
C VAL A 303 -2.54 3.18 6.60
N PRO A 304 -3.34 2.81 5.59
CA PRO A 304 -3.01 1.73 4.68
C PRO A 304 -2.01 2.22 3.63
N THR A 305 -0.74 1.85 3.78
CA THR A 305 0.39 2.41 3.01
C THR A 305 0.22 2.25 1.50
N ASN A 306 -0.10 1.05 1.00
CA ASN A 306 -0.23 0.83 -0.43
C ASN A 306 -1.44 1.55 -1.04
N TYR A 307 -2.55 1.61 -0.31
CA TYR A 307 -3.73 2.38 -0.70
C TYR A 307 -3.41 3.88 -0.80
N LEU A 308 -2.78 4.42 0.25
CA LEU A 308 -2.29 5.79 0.32
C LEU A 308 -1.39 6.14 -0.87
N LEU A 309 -0.43 5.27 -1.20
CA LEU A 309 0.52 5.55 -2.28
C LEU A 309 -0.14 5.60 -3.64
N VAL A 310 -1.12 4.73 -3.93
CA VAL A 310 -1.88 4.83 -5.18
C VAL A 310 -2.62 6.17 -5.25
N GLU A 311 -3.32 6.56 -4.18
CA GLU A 311 -4.05 7.83 -4.14
C GLU A 311 -3.12 9.03 -4.30
N ALA A 312 -2.06 9.10 -3.49
CA ALA A 312 -1.12 10.21 -3.53
C ALA A 312 -0.40 10.32 -4.88
N CYS A 313 0.06 9.20 -5.46
CA CYS A 313 0.73 9.20 -6.76
C CYS A 313 -0.19 9.65 -7.88
N VAL A 314 -1.47 9.27 -7.88
CA VAL A 314 -2.44 9.76 -8.86
C VAL A 314 -2.67 11.27 -8.73
N GLU A 315 -2.79 11.79 -7.50
CA GLU A 315 -2.95 13.23 -7.27
C GLU A 315 -1.68 14.02 -7.64
N ILE A 316 -0.50 13.50 -7.33
CA ILE A 316 0.79 14.08 -7.72
C ILE A 316 0.90 14.11 -9.25
N ALA A 317 0.62 12.98 -9.93
CA ALA A 317 0.65 12.90 -11.38
C ALA A 317 -0.29 13.93 -12.01
N ARG A 318 -1.53 14.00 -11.52
CA ARG A 318 -2.53 14.95 -12.00
C ARG A 318 -2.07 16.40 -11.85
N ASP A 319 -1.62 16.76 -10.66
CA ASP A 319 -1.21 18.15 -10.38
C ASP A 319 0.05 18.54 -11.16
N THR A 320 0.95 17.58 -11.42
CA THR A 320 2.13 17.77 -12.28
C THR A 320 1.72 17.99 -13.75
N ILE A 321 0.82 17.16 -14.28
CA ILE A 321 0.31 17.30 -15.66
C ILE A 321 -0.43 18.63 -15.84
N GLU A 322 -1.18 19.06 -14.82
CA GLU A 322 -1.93 20.32 -14.83
C GLU A 322 -1.07 21.55 -14.51
N GLY A 323 0.24 21.39 -14.31
CA GLY A 323 1.20 22.47 -14.02
C GLY A 323 0.98 23.14 -12.65
N LYS A 324 0.39 22.45 -11.69
CA LYS A 324 0.12 22.93 -10.34
C LYS A 324 1.24 22.64 -9.35
N MET A 325 2.12 21.70 -9.68
CA MET A 325 3.29 21.32 -8.89
C MET A 325 4.41 20.78 -9.78
N GLU A 326 5.63 20.83 -9.26
CA GLU A 326 6.80 20.17 -9.81
C GLU A 326 7.15 18.93 -8.96
N LEU A 327 7.59 17.85 -9.58
CA LEU A 327 8.00 16.63 -8.84
C LEU A 327 9.23 16.85 -7.95
N SER A 328 10.01 17.90 -8.22
CA SER A 328 11.16 18.31 -7.40
C SER A 328 10.78 19.09 -6.13
N ASP A 329 9.54 19.58 -6.04
CA ASP A 329 9.00 20.28 -4.87
C ASP A 329 8.55 19.27 -3.80
N LEU A 330 9.48 18.96 -2.89
CA LEU A 330 9.24 17.98 -1.84
C LEU A 330 8.15 18.36 -0.84
N ASP A 331 7.98 19.64 -0.58
CA ASP A 331 6.94 20.10 0.33
C ASP A 331 5.56 19.88 -0.31
N ALA A 332 5.42 20.13 -1.62
CA ALA A 332 4.19 19.82 -2.35
C ALA A 332 3.95 18.31 -2.45
N VAL A 333 4.97 17.50 -2.72
CA VAL A 333 4.89 16.02 -2.73
C VAL A 333 4.44 15.51 -1.36
N LYS A 334 5.11 15.95 -0.29
CA LYS A 334 4.76 15.59 1.09
C LYS A 334 3.33 15.98 1.44
N ALA A 335 2.89 17.18 1.07
CA ALA A 335 1.52 17.62 1.31
C ALA A 335 0.48 16.72 0.64
N ARG A 336 0.76 16.12 -0.54
CA ARG A 336 -0.12 15.15 -1.19
C ARG A 336 -0.15 13.80 -0.47
N LEU A 337 0.98 13.33 0.05
CA LEU A 337 1.04 12.14 0.89
C LEU A 337 0.24 12.34 2.19
N GLU A 338 0.44 13.46 2.89
CA GLU A 338 -0.28 13.77 4.13
C GLU A 338 -1.77 13.99 3.91
N ALA A 339 -2.18 14.58 2.78
CA ALA A 339 -3.58 14.73 2.42
C ALA A 339 -4.28 13.38 2.18
N ALA A 340 -3.59 12.44 1.53
CA ALA A 340 -4.11 11.10 1.32
C ALA A 340 -4.10 10.28 2.63
N ALA A 341 -3.06 10.45 3.47
CA ALA A 341 -2.92 9.77 4.75
C ALA A 341 -3.88 10.30 5.83
N SER A 342 -4.23 11.58 5.78
CA SER A 342 -4.91 12.33 6.85
C SER A 342 -4.14 12.35 8.18
N VAL A 343 -2.84 12.05 8.15
CA VAL A 343 -1.91 12.10 9.28
C VAL A 343 -0.56 12.65 8.82
N PRO A 344 0.26 13.20 9.73
CA PRO A 344 1.62 13.61 9.41
C PRO A 344 2.48 12.45 8.92
N MET A 345 3.26 12.70 7.89
CA MET A 345 4.21 11.75 7.33
C MET A 345 5.62 12.33 7.38
N GLU A 346 6.61 11.47 7.63
CA GLU A 346 7.99 11.85 7.44
C GLU A 346 8.50 11.32 6.10
N LEU A 347 9.27 12.14 5.41
CA LEU A 347 9.79 11.83 4.08
C LEU A 347 11.27 12.16 4.06
N ARG A 348 12.12 11.20 3.66
CA ARG A 348 13.54 11.43 3.39
C ARG A 348 13.97 10.76 2.10
N ARG A 349 15.02 11.25 1.49
CA ARG A 349 15.59 10.60 0.30
C ARG A 349 16.33 9.32 0.67
N LEU A 350 16.41 8.41 -0.29
CA LEU A 350 17.27 7.22 -0.18
C LEU A 350 18.72 7.68 0.07
N PRO A 351 19.39 7.21 1.16
CA PRO A 351 20.73 7.69 1.53
C PRO A 351 21.78 7.44 0.44
N GLU A 352 21.66 6.33 -0.30
CA GLU A 352 22.56 5.93 -1.38
C GLU A 352 22.42 6.82 -2.62
N LYS A 353 21.30 7.57 -2.73
CA LYS A 353 20.99 8.50 -3.83
C LYS A 353 20.46 9.84 -3.28
N PRO A 354 21.32 10.65 -2.62
CA PRO A 354 20.88 11.87 -1.93
C PRO A 354 20.31 12.94 -2.88
N ASP A 355 20.67 12.91 -4.16
CA ASP A 355 20.15 13.80 -5.21
C ASP A 355 19.08 13.12 -6.08
N GLY A 356 18.70 11.86 -5.74
CA GLY A 356 17.73 11.07 -6.47
C GLY A 356 16.29 11.43 -6.15
N ASN A 357 15.39 10.69 -6.78
CA ASN A 357 13.93 10.84 -6.70
C ASN A 357 13.24 9.65 -6.00
N PHE A 358 14.01 8.89 -5.24
CA PHE A 358 13.52 7.78 -4.42
C PHE A 358 13.40 8.23 -2.96
N TYR A 359 12.19 8.17 -2.42
CA TYR A 359 11.85 8.67 -1.10
C TYR A 359 11.39 7.55 -0.18
N LEU A 360 11.89 7.63 1.06
CA LEU A 360 11.55 6.74 2.17
C LEU A 360 10.55 7.46 3.08
N LEU A 361 9.40 6.83 3.33
CA LEU A 361 8.32 7.39 4.13
C LEU A 361 8.13 6.65 5.46
N THR A 362 7.74 7.39 6.50
CA THR A 362 7.43 6.84 7.82
C THR A 362 6.20 7.52 8.39
N SER A 363 5.37 6.74 9.09
CA SER A 363 4.30 7.21 9.95
C SER A 363 4.52 6.73 11.38
N GLY A 364 3.83 7.33 12.35
CA GLY A 364 3.72 6.78 13.70
C GLY A 364 2.85 5.52 13.72
N SER A 365 2.99 4.71 14.77
CA SER A 365 2.15 3.52 15.00
C SER A 365 1.05 3.83 16.01
N VAL A 366 -0.07 3.10 15.92
CA VAL A 366 -1.14 3.06 16.91
C VAL A 366 -1.18 1.70 17.58
N VAL A 367 -1.47 1.66 18.89
CA VAL A 367 -1.50 0.46 19.71
C VAL A 367 -2.94 0.15 20.12
N PHE A 368 -3.45 -0.98 19.67
CA PHE A 368 -4.81 -1.40 19.99
C PHE A 368 -4.99 -1.69 21.49
N GLY A 369 -6.07 -1.15 22.07
CA GLY A 369 -6.36 -1.21 23.49
C GLY A 369 -5.60 -0.22 24.37
N ARG A 370 -4.82 0.70 23.77
CA ARG A 370 -4.16 1.82 24.46
C ARG A 370 -4.55 3.17 23.87
N ASP A 371 -4.52 3.27 22.53
CA ASP A 371 -4.85 4.51 21.83
C ASP A 371 -6.36 4.64 21.62
N GLU A 372 -6.84 5.87 21.49
CA GLU A 372 -8.23 6.19 21.17
C GLU A 372 -8.44 6.20 19.65
N PHE A 373 -9.62 5.68 19.18
CA PHE A 373 -10.00 5.57 17.77
C PHE A 373 -11.39 6.14 17.49
#